data_5aee30ec2607e4e2777b3e12f61e8d2d
#
_entry.id   5aee30ec2607e4e2777b3e12f61e8d2d
#
_cell.length_a   1.000
_cell.length_b   1.000
_cell.length_c   1.000
_cell.angle_alpha   90.00
_cell.angle_beta   90.00
_cell.angle_gamma   90.00
#
_symmetry.space_group_name_H-M   'P 1'
#
loop_
_entity.id
_entity.type
_entity.pdbx_description
1 polymer ?
#
loop_
_entity_poly.entity_id
_entity_poly.type
_entity_poly.pdbx_seq_one_letter_code
_entity_poly.pdbx_strand_id
1 'polypeptide(L)'
;MKKTGKIIAIIVVLALVAGGVYLFAGGRKNTAYREEIARTQDISTYYTFSGNLSTKDSQIVTSTAKTTVKECLFSEGGAVKKNDIILKFSSGGTARAPMDGTLSNLYVEEGDEVTMGQQLLRVADYSNPQIVFNVDEYDRPALSVGQTADVTVLSTGKVLTGTITRIAQEATVSGDLAYYEVTMTVPQDGTLAMGLSCEIRVLYQSVKNVTTVSIDAIQYDSDGKPFVYCYDRKDDIVQQRVTLGINNGSIVEIVDGIRTGEAVLIPVKNTMEMPMMHY
;
A
#
# COMPACT_ATOMS: atom_id res chain seq x y z
N MET A 1 45.05 -38.65 -60.64
CA MET A 1 44.63 -37.32 -60.20
C MET A 1 43.13 -37.04 -60.34
N LYS A 2 42.24 -37.91 -60.88
CA LYS A 2 40.79 -37.63 -61.04
C LYS A 2 39.91 -38.12 -59.88
N LYS A 3 40.41 -38.90 -58.93
CA LYS A 3 39.59 -39.43 -57.79
C LYS A 3 39.64 -38.55 -56.56
N THR A 4 40.71 -37.80 -56.30
CA THR A 4 40.86 -36.90 -55.15
C THR A 4 39.97 -35.65 -55.24
N GLY A 5 39.74 -35.10 -56.45
CA GLY A 5 38.86 -33.93 -56.67
C GLY A 5 37.38 -34.26 -56.39
N LYS A 6 36.92 -35.49 -56.64
CA LYS A 6 35.53 -35.91 -56.34
C LYS A 6 35.28 -36.10 -54.84
N ILE A 7 36.29 -36.54 -54.08
CA ILE A 7 36.22 -36.71 -52.65
C ILE A 7 36.15 -35.33 -51.96
N ILE A 8 36.97 -34.39 -52.41
CA ILE A 8 36.94 -33.00 -51.86
C ILE A 8 35.59 -32.32 -52.14
N ALA A 9 35.02 -32.49 -53.35
CA ALA A 9 33.71 -31.94 -53.67
C ALA A 9 32.57 -32.53 -52.79
N ILE A 10 32.62 -33.83 -52.49
CA ILE A 10 31.62 -34.46 -51.58
C ILE A 10 31.76 -33.92 -50.15
N ILE A 11 32.97 -33.75 -49.64
CA ILE A 11 33.22 -33.22 -48.32
C ILE A 11 32.72 -31.76 -48.20
N VAL A 12 32.92 -30.91 -49.22
CA VAL A 12 32.42 -29.54 -49.24
C VAL A 12 30.89 -29.50 -49.28
N VAL A 13 30.26 -30.38 -50.07
CA VAL A 13 28.78 -30.46 -50.08
C VAL A 13 28.24 -30.96 -48.75
N LEU A 14 28.85 -31.95 -48.10
CA LEU A 14 28.46 -32.42 -46.77
C LEU A 14 28.66 -31.34 -45.69
N ALA A 15 29.73 -30.55 -45.77
CA ALA A 15 29.96 -29.43 -44.85
C ALA A 15 28.94 -28.30 -45.06
N LEU A 16 28.55 -27.99 -46.32
CA LEU A 16 27.49 -27.03 -46.61
C LEU A 16 26.11 -27.50 -46.16
N VAL A 17 25.79 -28.77 -46.32
CA VAL A 17 24.56 -29.36 -45.83
C VAL A 17 24.51 -29.39 -44.29
N ALA A 18 25.61 -29.82 -43.64
CA ALA A 18 25.74 -29.78 -42.19
C ALA A 18 25.67 -28.35 -41.61
N GLY A 19 26.35 -27.39 -42.28
CA GLY A 19 26.27 -25.96 -41.95
C GLY A 19 24.86 -25.39 -42.13
N GLY A 20 24.18 -25.76 -43.23
CA GLY A 20 22.78 -25.39 -43.46
C GLY A 20 21.83 -25.96 -42.40
N VAL A 21 21.98 -27.21 -42.03
CA VAL A 21 21.19 -27.85 -40.96
C VAL A 21 21.51 -27.22 -39.61
N TYR A 22 22.77 -26.87 -39.33
CA TYR A 22 23.15 -26.20 -38.09
C TYR A 22 22.58 -24.77 -38.00
N LEU A 23 22.53 -24.02 -39.10
CA LEU A 23 21.92 -22.68 -39.17
C LEU A 23 20.38 -22.74 -39.12
N PHE A 24 19.78 -23.83 -39.61
CA PHE A 24 18.30 -24.00 -39.54
C PHE A 24 17.83 -24.60 -38.21
N ALA A 25 18.68 -25.39 -37.52
CA ALA A 25 18.41 -25.94 -36.20
C ALA A 25 18.75 -24.95 -35.05
N GLY A 26 19.56 -23.93 -35.35
CA GLY A 26 19.96 -22.91 -34.39
C GLY A 26 18.94 -21.82 -34.21
N GLY A 27 17.94 -21.99 -33.32
CA GLY A 27 17.18 -20.84 -32.90
C GLY A 27 15.71 -20.95 -32.57
N ARG A 28 15.17 -22.14 -32.40
CA ARG A 28 13.91 -22.23 -31.63
C ARG A 28 14.25 -22.04 -30.16
N LYS A 29 14.15 -20.81 -29.68
CA LYS A 29 14.08 -20.53 -28.25
C LYS A 29 12.87 -21.32 -27.75
N ASN A 30 13.11 -22.46 -27.07
CA ASN A 30 12.06 -23.16 -26.34
C ASN A 30 11.63 -22.25 -25.19
N THR A 31 10.71 -21.32 -25.48
CA THR A 31 10.03 -20.56 -24.45
C THR A 31 9.07 -21.51 -23.76
N ALA A 32 9.35 -21.85 -22.52
CA ALA A 32 8.37 -22.56 -21.70
C ALA A 32 7.21 -21.60 -21.39
N TYR A 33 5.99 -22.13 -21.41
CA TYR A 33 4.81 -21.36 -21.06
C TYR A 33 4.13 -22.00 -19.85
N ARG A 34 3.61 -21.17 -18.95
CA ARG A 34 2.67 -21.57 -17.91
C ARG A 34 1.27 -21.22 -18.39
N GLU A 35 0.35 -22.16 -18.32
CA GLU A 35 -1.04 -21.95 -18.68
C GLU A 35 -1.82 -21.34 -17.51
N GLU A 36 -2.66 -20.38 -17.81
CA GLU A 36 -3.63 -19.78 -16.90
C GLU A 36 -4.98 -19.66 -17.59
N ILE A 37 -6.05 -19.92 -16.86
CA ILE A 37 -7.43 -19.80 -17.39
C ILE A 37 -7.97 -18.41 -17.03
N ALA A 38 -8.44 -17.69 -18.04
CA ALA A 38 -9.15 -16.43 -17.86
C ALA A 38 -10.43 -16.65 -17.02
N ARG A 39 -10.62 -15.82 -15.98
CA ARG A 39 -11.70 -15.99 -14.99
C ARG A 39 -12.59 -14.78 -14.94
N THR A 40 -13.86 -15.00 -14.58
CA THR A 40 -14.77 -13.92 -14.21
C THR A 40 -14.56 -13.59 -12.74
N GLN A 41 -14.23 -12.34 -12.43
CA GLN A 41 -14.13 -11.85 -11.06
C GLN A 41 -14.27 -10.32 -11.01
N ASP A 42 -14.45 -9.81 -9.80
CA ASP A 42 -14.44 -8.37 -9.55
C ASP A 42 -13.01 -7.88 -9.50
N ILE A 43 -12.76 -6.68 -10.03
CA ILE A 43 -11.48 -6.01 -9.95
C ILE A 43 -11.67 -4.58 -9.43
N SER A 44 -10.85 -4.20 -8.46
CA SER A 44 -10.87 -2.87 -7.87
C SER A 44 -9.46 -2.31 -7.78
N THR A 45 -9.35 -1.01 -7.98
CA THR A 45 -8.12 -0.24 -7.79
C THR A 45 -8.31 0.77 -6.68
N TYR A 46 -7.23 1.10 -5.99
CA TYR A 46 -7.27 1.94 -4.81
C TYR A 46 -6.16 2.99 -4.86
N TYR A 47 -6.44 4.17 -4.35
CA TYR A 47 -5.40 5.05 -3.84
C TYR A 47 -4.95 4.53 -2.49
N THR A 48 -3.65 4.51 -2.25
CA THR A 48 -3.06 4.02 -1.00
C THR A 48 -2.28 5.14 -0.33
N PHE A 49 -2.62 5.43 0.92
CA PHE A 49 -1.97 6.45 1.74
C PHE A 49 -1.49 5.83 3.05
N SER A 50 -0.58 6.52 3.73
CA SER A 50 -0.10 6.13 5.05
C SER A 50 -0.38 7.24 6.05
N GLY A 51 -0.79 6.86 7.25
CA GLY A 51 -1.06 7.79 8.35
C GLY A 51 -0.87 7.12 9.69
N ASN A 52 -1.01 7.89 10.78
CA ASN A 52 -0.90 7.37 12.12
C ASN A 52 -2.18 7.60 12.91
N LEU A 53 -2.55 6.61 13.73
CA LEU A 53 -3.65 6.73 14.66
C LEU A 53 -3.32 7.81 15.70
N SER A 54 -4.24 8.73 15.91
CA SER A 54 -4.09 9.81 16.89
C SER A 54 -5.40 10.05 17.65
N THR A 55 -5.30 10.73 18.77
CA THR A 55 -6.48 11.21 19.48
C THR A 55 -7.08 12.41 18.75
N LYS A 56 -8.40 12.51 18.77
CA LYS A 56 -9.08 13.69 18.21
C LYS A 56 -8.69 14.97 18.94
N ASP A 57 -8.72 14.93 20.26
CA ASP A 57 -8.42 16.03 21.13
C ASP A 57 -7.46 15.63 22.24
N SER A 58 -6.51 16.48 22.55
CA SER A 58 -5.66 16.37 23.75
C SER A 58 -5.21 17.73 24.21
N GLN A 59 -5.13 17.94 25.51
CA GLN A 59 -4.69 19.18 26.10
C GLN A 59 -3.66 18.95 27.19
N ILE A 60 -2.64 19.79 27.21
CA ILE A 60 -1.59 19.81 28.21
C ILE A 60 -1.88 20.94 29.20
N VAL A 61 -1.81 20.62 30.48
CA VAL A 61 -1.89 21.61 31.57
C VAL A 61 -0.50 21.95 32.01
N THR A 62 -0.18 23.23 32.10
CA THR A 62 1.12 23.74 32.55
C THR A 62 0.98 24.48 33.88
N SER A 63 2.05 24.57 34.66
CA SER A 63 2.08 25.35 35.90
C SER A 63 2.03 26.84 35.60
N THR A 64 1.22 27.57 36.36
CA THR A 64 1.09 29.04 36.26
C THR A 64 2.04 29.80 37.17
N ALA A 65 2.70 29.09 38.14
CA ALA A 65 3.60 29.68 39.10
C ALA A 65 4.63 28.67 39.61
N LYS A 66 5.69 29.13 40.24
CA LYS A 66 6.62 28.25 40.98
C LYS A 66 5.90 27.74 42.24
N THR A 67 5.84 26.41 42.44
CA THR A 67 5.19 25.78 43.58
C THR A 67 5.71 24.35 43.75
N THR A 68 5.21 23.62 44.78
CA THR A 68 5.52 22.21 44.99
C THR A 68 4.24 21.39 44.89
N VAL A 69 4.29 20.24 44.21
CA VAL A 69 3.19 19.29 44.14
C VAL A 69 2.98 18.68 45.51
N LYS A 70 1.76 18.85 46.07
CA LYS A 70 1.43 18.32 47.39
C LYS A 70 0.78 16.95 47.30
N GLU A 71 -0.07 16.75 46.31
CA GLU A 71 -0.88 15.53 46.19
C GLU A 71 -1.29 15.29 44.74
N CYS A 72 -1.22 14.04 44.25
CA CYS A 72 -1.72 13.59 42.97
C CYS A 72 -2.99 12.76 43.22
N LEU A 73 -4.17 13.22 42.77
CA LEU A 73 -5.46 12.58 43.03
C LEU A 73 -5.86 11.53 42.00
N PHE A 74 -5.17 11.49 40.84
CA PHE A 74 -5.41 10.54 39.76
C PHE A 74 -4.06 9.97 39.31
N SER A 75 -4.12 8.73 38.82
CA SER A 75 -2.97 8.08 38.17
C SER A 75 -3.13 8.11 36.65
N GLU A 76 -2.03 7.94 35.92
CA GLU A 76 -2.05 7.76 34.46
C GLU A 76 -2.99 6.60 34.07
N GLY A 77 -3.71 6.76 32.97
CA GLY A 77 -4.76 5.84 32.50
C GLY A 77 -6.12 6.05 33.16
N GLY A 78 -6.23 6.89 34.19
CA GLY A 78 -7.49 7.20 34.88
C GLY A 78 -8.43 8.05 34.04
N ALA A 79 -9.73 7.72 34.02
CA ALA A 79 -10.74 8.56 33.39
C ALA A 79 -11.00 9.80 34.24
N VAL A 80 -11.07 10.97 33.61
CA VAL A 80 -11.29 12.26 34.24
C VAL A 80 -12.38 13.03 33.53
N LYS A 81 -13.10 13.87 34.29
CA LYS A 81 -14.06 14.81 33.76
C LYS A 81 -13.49 16.22 33.78
N LYS A 82 -13.95 17.06 32.90
CA LYS A 82 -13.60 18.47 32.87
C LYS A 82 -13.79 19.12 34.25
N ASN A 83 -12.77 19.84 34.72
CA ASN A 83 -12.68 20.47 36.03
C ASN A 83 -12.39 19.55 37.22
N ASP A 84 -12.21 18.23 37.04
CA ASP A 84 -11.70 17.38 38.11
C ASP A 84 -10.33 17.90 38.59
N ILE A 85 -10.13 17.92 39.90
CA ILE A 85 -8.83 18.30 40.49
C ILE A 85 -7.90 17.11 40.37
N ILE A 86 -6.82 17.28 39.58
CA ILE A 86 -5.82 16.23 39.36
C ILE A 86 -4.65 16.39 40.35
N LEU A 87 -4.17 17.64 40.51
CA LEU A 87 -3.06 17.95 41.40
C LEU A 87 -3.48 19.03 42.41
N LYS A 88 -2.97 18.91 43.64
CA LYS A 88 -2.98 19.98 44.65
C LYS A 88 -1.56 20.46 44.89
N PHE A 89 -1.39 21.77 45.05
CA PHE A 89 -0.10 22.41 45.34
C PHE A 89 0.00 22.86 46.78
N SER A 90 1.24 22.94 47.29
CA SER A 90 1.52 23.40 48.64
C SER A 90 1.12 24.88 48.85
N SER A 91 1.06 25.66 47.77
CA SER A 91 0.57 27.06 47.78
C SER A 91 -0.95 27.18 47.93
N GLY A 92 -1.72 26.05 47.95
CA GLY A 92 -3.17 26.03 47.98
C GLY A 92 -3.83 26.05 46.61
N GLY A 93 -3.08 26.16 45.52
CA GLY A 93 -3.57 26.07 44.15
C GLY A 93 -3.90 24.63 43.73
N THR A 94 -4.56 24.45 42.59
CA THR A 94 -4.89 23.16 42.01
C THR A 94 -4.68 23.15 40.50
N ALA A 95 -4.27 22.00 39.92
CA ALA A 95 -4.36 21.75 38.50
C ALA A 95 -5.59 20.89 38.21
N ARG A 96 -6.36 21.26 37.21
CA ARG A 96 -7.62 20.61 36.85
C ARG A 96 -7.59 20.03 35.45
N ALA A 97 -8.39 18.99 35.22
CA ALA A 97 -8.60 18.47 33.87
C ALA A 97 -9.27 19.54 32.98
N PRO A 98 -8.68 19.83 31.83
CA PRO A 98 -9.21 20.86 30.92
C PRO A 98 -10.42 20.36 30.11
N MET A 99 -10.56 19.05 29.99
CA MET A 99 -11.59 18.36 29.20
C MET A 99 -11.94 17.01 29.80
N ASP A 100 -13.05 16.41 29.34
CA ASP A 100 -13.34 15.00 29.59
C ASP A 100 -12.36 14.12 28.84
N GLY A 101 -11.93 13.00 29.41
CA GLY A 101 -11.01 12.09 28.74
C GLY A 101 -10.25 11.18 29.70
N THR A 102 -9.06 10.78 29.31
CA THR A 102 -8.14 9.98 30.10
C THR A 102 -6.89 10.80 30.40
N LEU A 103 -6.41 10.74 31.64
CA LEU A 103 -5.10 11.27 32.02
C LEU A 103 -4.03 10.46 31.33
N SER A 104 -3.56 10.94 30.16
CA SER A 104 -2.64 10.19 29.31
C SER A 104 -1.21 10.23 29.83
N ASN A 105 -0.81 11.36 30.44
CA ASN A 105 0.51 11.53 31.02
C ASN A 105 0.42 12.40 32.29
N LEU A 106 1.20 12.03 33.28
CA LEU A 106 1.46 12.81 34.48
C LEU A 106 2.98 13.08 34.54
N TYR A 107 3.39 14.32 34.29
CA TYR A 107 4.81 14.69 34.14
C TYR A 107 5.49 15.05 35.47
N VAL A 108 4.76 14.94 36.57
CA VAL A 108 5.20 15.33 37.90
C VAL A 108 4.74 14.34 38.95
N GLU A 109 5.45 14.23 40.05
CA GLU A 109 5.15 13.39 41.19
C GLU A 109 4.96 14.24 42.47
N GLU A 110 4.39 13.61 43.51
CA GLU A 110 4.26 14.27 44.82
C GLU A 110 5.62 14.66 45.39
N GLY A 111 5.78 15.91 45.81
CA GLY A 111 7.01 16.46 46.30
C GLY A 111 7.81 17.25 45.27
N ASP A 112 7.50 17.15 44.00
CA ASP A 112 8.22 17.85 42.94
C ASP A 112 8.05 19.36 43.02
N GLU A 113 9.15 20.11 42.87
CA GLU A 113 9.11 21.54 42.61
C GLU A 113 8.85 21.78 41.13
N VAL A 114 7.83 22.57 40.82
CA VAL A 114 7.45 22.96 39.45
C VAL A 114 7.65 24.45 39.25
N THR A 115 8.04 24.83 38.05
CA THR A 115 8.24 26.21 37.63
C THR A 115 7.11 26.67 36.69
N MET A 116 6.94 27.98 36.56
CA MET A 116 5.96 28.56 35.60
C MET A 116 6.23 28.08 34.19
N GLY A 117 5.19 27.60 33.50
CA GLY A 117 5.25 27.08 32.14
C GLY A 117 5.60 25.58 32.05
N GLN A 118 6.03 24.94 33.16
CA GLN A 118 6.33 23.50 33.15
C GLN A 118 5.07 22.67 32.93
N GLN A 119 5.18 21.65 32.08
CA GLN A 119 4.08 20.70 31.81
C GLN A 119 3.82 19.86 33.07
N LEU A 120 2.56 19.73 33.43
CA LEU A 120 2.11 18.99 34.61
C LEU A 120 1.43 17.70 34.24
N LEU A 121 0.48 17.75 33.32
CA LEU A 121 -0.31 16.62 32.91
C LEU A 121 -0.85 16.80 31.51
N ARG A 122 -1.24 15.69 30.85
CA ARG A 122 -1.94 15.66 29.58
C ARG A 122 -3.23 14.84 29.71
N VAL A 123 -4.35 15.40 29.25
CA VAL A 123 -5.63 14.69 29.11
C VAL A 123 -5.90 14.52 27.63
N ALA A 124 -6.29 13.31 27.23
CA ALA A 124 -6.59 12.96 25.85
C ALA A 124 -7.94 12.23 25.72
N ASP A 125 -8.67 12.50 24.63
CA ASP A 125 -9.89 11.78 24.28
C ASP A 125 -9.55 10.60 23.37
N TYR A 126 -9.61 9.39 23.89
CA TYR A 126 -9.40 8.14 23.17
C TYR A 126 -10.69 7.53 22.60
N SER A 127 -11.84 8.15 22.85
CA SER A 127 -13.14 7.61 22.42
C SER A 127 -13.37 7.77 20.91
N ASN A 128 -12.74 8.74 20.30
CA ASN A 128 -12.89 9.09 18.89
C ASN A 128 -11.51 9.17 18.19
N PRO A 129 -10.86 8.02 17.93
CA PRO A 129 -9.58 8.03 17.24
C PRO A 129 -9.71 8.55 15.81
N GLN A 130 -8.67 9.23 15.37
CA GLN A 130 -8.57 9.73 14.01
C GLN A 130 -7.23 9.37 13.40
N ILE A 131 -7.19 9.40 12.08
CA ILE A 131 -5.96 9.28 11.31
C ILE A 131 -5.78 10.57 10.53
N VAL A 132 -4.57 11.13 10.61
CA VAL A 132 -4.17 12.28 9.80
C VAL A 132 -3.15 11.78 8.80
N PHE A 133 -3.36 12.10 7.52
CA PHE A 133 -2.46 11.73 6.44
C PHE A 133 -2.39 12.84 5.39
N ASN A 134 -1.32 12.84 4.60
CA ASN A 134 -1.10 13.81 3.56
C ASN A 134 -1.41 13.21 2.19
N VAL A 135 -2.03 14.00 1.34
CA VAL A 135 -2.39 13.64 -0.03
C VAL A 135 -1.80 14.67 -0.96
N ASP A 136 -1.15 14.25 -2.03
CA ASP A 136 -0.61 15.16 -3.03
C ASP A 136 -1.71 15.86 -3.85
N GLU A 137 -1.34 16.91 -4.59
CA GLU A 137 -2.28 17.70 -5.38
C GLU A 137 -2.96 16.91 -6.51
N TYR A 138 -2.31 15.85 -7.02
CA TYR A 138 -2.85 15.04 -8.11
C TYR A 138 -3.93 14.07 -7.64
N ASP A 139 -3.78 13.51 -6.43
CA ASP A 139 -4.74 12.59 -5.82
C ASP A 139 -5.87 13.31 -5.06
N ARG A 140 -5.64 14.59 -4.68
CA ARG A 140 -6.62 15.40 -3.95
C ARG A 140 -8.03 15.43 -4.56
N PRO A 141 -8.21 15.56 -5.92
CA PRO A 141 -9.54 15.59 -6.54
C PRO A 141 -10.32 14.28 -6.38
N ALA A 142 -9.66 13.15 -6.11
CA ALA A 142 -10.30 11.85 -5.93
C ALA A 142 -10.93 11.67 -4.54
N LEU A 143 -10.64 12.57 -3.58
CA LEU A 143 -11.10 12.46 -2.21
C LEU A 143 -12.23 13.46 -1.91
N SER A 144 -13.19 12.99 -1.11
CA SER A 144 -14.33 13.80 -0.66
C SER A 144 -14.63 13.56 0.82
N VAL A 145 -15.11 14.61 1.50
CA VAL A 145 -15.60 14.47 2.88
C VAL A 145 -16.85 13.57 2.88
N GLY A 146 -16.90 12.64 3.83
CA GLY A 146 -17.92 11.60 3.93
C GLY A 146 -17.57 10.31 3.18
N GLN A 147 -16.51 10.29 2.38
CA GLN A 147 -16.03 9.09 1.72
C GLN A 147 -15.45 8.10 2.73
N THR A 148 -15.77 6.81 2.55
CA THR A 148 -15.23 5.73 3.36
C THR A 148 -13.98 5.11 2.73
N ALA A 149 -13.10 4.57 3.56
CA ALA A 149 -11.91 3.84 3.12
C ALA A 149 -11.60 2.67 4.06
N ASP A 150 -10.92 1.68 3.53
CA ASP A 150 -10.35 0.59 4.33
C ASP A 150 -9.07 1.09 5.00
N VAL A 151 -8.98 0.85 6.30
CA VAL A 151 -7.82 1.21 7.13
C VAL A 151 -7.23 -0.06 7.71
N THR A 152 -6.00 -0.37 7.36
CA THR A 152 -5.26 -1.51 7.91
C THR A 152 -4.24 -1.01 8.93
N VAL A 153 -4.39 -1.42 10.19
CA VAL A 153 -3.38 -1.18 11.24
C VAL A 153 -2.20 -2.11 11.01
N LEU A 154 -1.04 -1.57 10.63
CA LEU A 154 0.08 -2.36 10.12
C LEU A 154 0.66 -3.35 11.15
N SER A 155 0.68 -2.98 12.44
CA SER A 155 1.24 -3.82 13.50
C SER A 155 0.40 -5.04 13.85
N THR A 156 -0.91 -5.00 13.59
CA THR A 156 -1.85 -6.07 13.98
C THR A 156 -2.53 -6.72 12.78
N GLY A 157 -2.44 -6.12 11.58
CA GLY A 157 -3.20 -6.55 10.40
C GLY A 157 -4.71 -6.29 10.51
N LYS A 158 -5.16 -5.60 11.55
CA LYS A 158 -6.58 -5.30 11.75
C LYS A 158 -7.09 -4.34 10.70
N VAL A 159 -8.20 -4.69 10.05
CA VAL A 159 -8.87 -3.85 9.05
C VAL A 159 -10.08 -3.19 9.68
N LEU A 160 -10.20 -1.89 9.50
CA LEU A 160 -11.29 -1.03 9.97
C LEU A 160 -11.83 -0.23 8.78
N THR A 161 -13.06 0.25 8.88
CA THR A 161 -13.60 1.22 7.92
C THR A 161 -13.52 2.61 8.54
N GLY A 162 -12.75 3.50 7.91
CA GLY A 162 -12.66 4.90 8.30
C GLY A 162 -13.55 5.78 7.42
N THR A 163 -13.88 6.97 7.91
CA THR A 163 -14.63 8.00 7.16
C THR A 163 -13.85 9.30 7.13
N ILE A 164 -13.63 9.88 5.95
CA ILE A 164 -12.97 11.19 5.78
C ILE A 164 -13.89 12.27 6.35
N THR A 165 -13.39 13.00 7.34
CA THR A 165 -14.16 14.06 8.02
C THR A 165 -13.70 15.45 7.65
N ARG A 166 -12.45 15.61 7.23
CA ARG A 166 -11.89 16.90 6.82
C ARG A 166 -10.83 16.71 5.74
N ILE A 167 -10.82 17.63 4.80
CA ILE A 167 -9.74 17.81 3.83
C ILE A 167 -9.33 19.26 3.90
N ALA A 168 -8.04 19.54 4.12
CA ALA A 168 -7.52 20.89 4.14
C ALA A 168 -7.82 21.61 2.81
N GLN A 169 -8.17 22.89 2.88
CA GLN A 169 -8.41 23.73 1.70
C GLN A 169 -7.10 24.34 1.18
N GLU A 170 -6.12 24.47 2.05
CA GLU A 170 -4.80 25.02 1.73
C GLU A 170 -3.76 23.89 1.77
N ALA A 171 -2.89 23.89 0.78
CA ALA A 171 -1.79 22.95 0.71
C ALA A 171 -0.62 23.42 1.60
N THR A 172 0.06 22.46 2.19
CA THR A 172 1.39 22.66 2.76
C THR A 172 2.43 22.29 1.69
N VAL A 173 3.31 23.21 1.35
CA VAL A 173 4.37 22.96 0.37
C VAL A 173 5.62 22.47 1.10
N SER A 174 6.16 21.35 0.65
CA SER A 174 7.43 20.78 1.12
C SER A 174 8.27 20.39 -0.09
N GLY A 175 9.35 21.14 -0.33
CA GLY A 175 10.12 21.04 -1.59
C GLY A 175 9.27 21.48 -2.78
N ASP A 176 9.20 20.64 -3.82
CA ASP A 176 8.46 20.91 -5.05
C ASP A 176 7.04 20.29 -5.05
N LEU A 177 6.61 19.72 -3.94
CA LEU A 177 5.31 19.03 -3.81
C LEU A 177 4.38 19.77 -2.86
N ALA A 178 3.11 19.89 -3.27
CA ALA A 178 2.02 20.42 -2.46
C ALA A 178 1.19 19.26 -1.87
N TYR A 179 1.01 19.27 -0.55
CA TYR A 179 0.25 18.26 0.17
C TYR A 179 -0.95 18.87 0.86
N TYR A 180 -2.07 18.17 0.81
CA TYR A 180 -3.28 18.50 1.56
C TYR A 180 -3.43 17.54 2.74
N GLU A 181 -3.58 18.08 3.93
CA GLU A 181 -3.87 17.29 5.12
C GLU A 181 -5.30 16.76 5.07
N VAL A 182 -5.45 15.46 5.26
CA VAL A 182 -6.74 14.77 5.33
C VAL A 182 -6.89 14.15 6.70
N THR A 183 -8.05 14.37 7.33
CA THR A 183 -8.42 13.76 8.61
C THR A 183 -9.55 12.76 8.37
N MET A 184 -9.38 11.56 8.93
CA MET A 184 -10.34 10.47 8.89
C MET A 184 -10.64 10.01 10.31
N THR A 185 -11.89 9.72 10.63
CA THR A 185 -12.27 9.06 11.88
C THR A 185 -12.40 7.56 11.67
N VAL A 186 -12.02 6.79 12.70
CA VAL A 186 -12.19 5.33 12.74
C VAL A 186 -12.94 4.94 14.02
N PRO A 187 -13.72 3.84 14.01
CA PRO A 187 -14.41 3.39 15.20
C PRO A 187 -13.41 2.90 16.26
N GLN A 188 -13.63 3.28 17.52
CA GLN A 188 -12.89 2.75 18.66
C GLN A 188 -13.56 1.46 19.17
N ASP A 189 -12.77 0.42 19.36
CA ASP A 189 -13.22 -0.86 19.90
C ASP A 189 -12.48 -1.26 21.19
N GLY A 190 -11.75 -0.34 21.78
CA GLY A 190 -10.98 -0.55 23.00
C GLY A 190 -9.61 -1.22 22.81
N THR A 191 -9.29 -1.66 21.59
CA THR A 191 -8.00 -2.34 21.30
C THR A 191 -7.01 -1.48 20.55
N LEU A 192 -7.43 -0.30 20.07
CA LEU A 192 -6.60 0.59 19.27
C LEU A 192 -5.70 1.44 20.16
N ALA A 193 -4.40 1.23 20.05
CA ALA A 193 -3.41 2.11 20.67
C ALA A 193 -3.11 3.29 19.74
N MET A 194 -2.94 4.47 20.33
CA MET A 194 -2.56 5.66 19.57
C MET A 194 -1.09 5.60 19.14
N GLY A 195 -0.78 6.25 18.01
CA GLY A 195 0.56 6.24 17.43
C GLY A 195 0.83 5.08 16.47
N LEU A 196 -0.08 4.12 16.34
CA LEU A 196 0.09 3.01 15.38
C LEU A 196 0.00 3.51 13.95
N SER A 197 0.89 2.97 13.09
CA SER A 197 0.88 3.25 11.66
C SER A 197 -0.22 2.47 10.97
N CYS A 198 -0.90 3.14 10.03
CA CYS A 198 -2.00 2.61 9.26
C CYS A 198 -1.76 2.81 7.77
N GLU A 199 -2.21 1.84 6.97
CA GLU A 199 -2.41 1.97 5.53
C GLU A 199 -3.88 2.29 5.27
N ILE A 200 -4.14 3.31 4.45
CA ILE A 200 -5.48 3.76 4.08
C ILE A 200 -5.68 3.46 2.59
N ARG A 201 -6.72 2.69 2.27
CA ARG A 201 -7.06 2.34 0.89
C ARG A 201 -8.40 2.95 0.51
N VAL A 202 -8.36 3.97 -0.33
CA VAL A 202 -9.54 4.64 -0.85
C VAL A 202 -9.89 4.07 -2.21
N LEU A 203 -11.11 3.56 -2.39
CA LEU A 203 -11.55 2.98 -3.65
C LEU A 203 -11.49 4.03 -4.77
N TYR A 204 -10.73 3.71 -5.83
CA TYR A 204 -10.64 4.54 -7.05
C TYR A 204 -11.65 4.07 -8.10
N GLN A 205 -11.54 2.82 -8.53
CA GLN A 205 -12.43 2.21 -9.52
C GLN A 205 -12.75 0.78 -9.12
N SER A 206 -13.94 0.32 -9.48
CA SER A 206 -14.36 -1.06 -9.31
C SER A 206 -15.25 -1.48 -10.47
N VAL A 207 -14.94 -2.62 -11.07
CA VAL A 207 -15.75 -3.24 -12.11
C VAL A 207 -16.04 -4.67 -11.67
N LYS A 208 -17.30 -5.10 -11.85
CA LYS A 208 -17.77 -6.41 -11.39
C LYS A 208 -17.99 -7.37 -12.54
N ASN A 209 -17.77 -8.66 -12.27
CA ASN A 209 -18.06 -9.76 -13.19
C ASN A 209 -17.38 -9.59 -14.56
N VAL A 210 -16.11 -9.16 -14.57
CA VAL A 210 -15.34 -8.96 -15.81
C VAL A 210 -14.35 -10.11 -16.01
N THR A 211 -14.00 -10.35 -17.28
CA THR A 211 -12.97 -11.32 -17.64
C THR A 211 -11.60 -10.76 -17.24
N THR A 212 -10.83 -11.52 -16.44
CA THR A 212 -9.51 -11.10 -15.98
C THR A 212 -8.47 -12.19 -16.21
N VAL A 213 -7.23 -11.75 -16.38
CA VAL A 213 -6.03 -12.59 -16.40
C VAL A 213 -4.96 -11.97 -15.51
N SER A 214 -3.94 -12.76 -15.13
CA SER A 214 -2.74 -12.21 -14.48
C SER A 214 -2.10 -11.15 -15.38
N ILE A 215 -1.56 -10.10 -14.78
CA ILE A 215 -0.79 -9.08 -15.52
C ILE A 215 0.42 -9.69 -16.23
N ASP A 216 0.98 -10.79 -15.71
CA ASP A 216 2.10 -11.51 -16.31
C ASP A 216 1.76 -12.14 -17.68
N ALA A 217 0.47 -12.35 -17.98
CA ALA A 217 0.01 -12.87 -19.27
C ALA A 217 0.06 -11.80 -20.38
N ILE A 218 0.05 -10.52 -19.99
CA ILE A 218 0.04 -9.43 -20.96
C ILE A 218 1.43 -9.21 -21.53
N GLN A 219 1.50 -9.20 -22.85
CA GLN A 219 2.69 -8.87 -23.61
C GLN A 219 2.41 -7.65 -24.48
N TYR A 220 3.47 -6.95 -24.89
CA TYR A 220 3.38 -5.80 -25.79
C TYR A 220 4.24 -6.04 -27.02
N ASP A 221 3.71 -5.69 -28.19
CA ASP A 221 4.49 -5.73 -29.43
C ASP A 221 5.42 -4.52 -29.58
N SER A 222 6.12 -4.43 -30.71
CA SER A 222 7.01 -3.31 -31.04
C SER A 222 6.32 -1.94 -31.09
N ASP A 223 5.01 -1.93 -31.34
CA ASP A 223 4.20 -0.71 -31.40
C ASP A 223 3.55 -0.38 -30.04
N GLY A 224 3.86 -1.13 -28.98
CA GLY A 224 3.29 -0.98 -27.64
C GLY A 224 1.85 -1.47 -27.52
N LYS A 225 1.33 -2.25 -28.46
CA LYS A 225 -0.04 -2.77 -28.40
C LYS A 225 -0.11 -4.08 -27.61
N PRO A 226 -1.07 -4.23 -26.67
CA PRO A 226 -1.17 -5.40 -25.82
C PRO A 226 -1.67 -6.63 -26.60
N PHE A 227 -1.13 -7.79 -26.26
CA PHE A 227 -1.58 -9.10 -26.71
C PHE A 227 -1.30 -10.15 -25.63
N VAL A 228 -1.93 -11.31 -25.76
CA VAL A 228 -1.63 -12.52 -24.98
C VAL A 228 -1.25 -13.65 -25.92
N TYR A 229 -0.52 -14.65 -25.41
CA TYR A 229 -0.38 -15.92 -26.12
C TYR A 229 -1.54 -16.82 -25.72
N CYS A 230 -2.12 -17.50 -26.70
CA CYS A 230 -3.19 -18.49 -26.51
C CYS A 230 -3.04 -19.62 -27.54
N TYR A 231 -3.83 -20.69 -27.39
CA TYR A 231 -3.92 -21.72 -28.40
C TYR A 231 -4.98 -21.34 -29.46
N ASP A 232 -4.67 -21.64 -30.71
CA ASP A 232 -5.65 -21.60 -31.80
C ASP A 232 -6.45 -22.92 -31.86
N ARG A 233 -7.33 -23.05 -32.88
CA ARG A 233 -8.13 -24.29 -33.09
C ARG A 233 -7.31 -25.53 -33.46
N LYS A 234 -6.01 -25.37 -33.72
CA LYS A 234 -5.09 -26.46 -34.09
C LYS A 234 -4.06 -26.75 -32.99
N ASP A 235 -4.29 -26.16 -31.79
CA ASP A 235 -3.37 -26.20 -30.66
C ASP A 235 -2.01 -25.55 -30.95
N ASP A 236 -1.94 -24.65 -31.94
CA ASP A 236 -0.74 -23.83 -32.17
C ASP A 236 -0.76 -22.58 -31.28
N ILE A 237 0.41 -22.18 -30.76
CA ILE A 237 0.53 -20.95 -29.95
C ILE A 237 0.52 -19.74 -30.87
N VAL A 238 -0.47 -18.87 -30.64
CA VAL A 238 -0.66 -17.65 -31.42
C VAL A 238 -0.72 -16.42 -30.51
N GLN A 239 -0.47 -15.25 -31.10
CA GLN A 239 -0.65 -13.95 -30.43
C GLN A 239 -2.08 -13.46 -30.70
N GLN A 240 -2.85 -13.32 -29.62
CA GLN A 240 -4.20 -12.77 -29.66
C GLN A 240 -4.19 -11.33 -29.16
N ARG A 241 -4.60 -10.38 -29.99
CA ARG A 241 -4.79 -8.97 -29.58
C ARG A 241 -5.86 -8.88 -28.52
N VAL A 242 -5.61 -8.01 -27.52
CA VAL A 242 -6.54 -7.76 -26.45
C VAL A 242 -6.75 -6.27 -26.22
N THR A 243 -7.92 -5.91 -25.71
CA THR A 243 -8.22 -4.60 -25.18
C THR A 243 -8.24 -4.69 -23.66
N LEU A 244 -7.41 -3.92 -23.00
CA LEU A 244 -7.29 -3.93 -21.55
C LEU A 244 -8.24 -2.91 -20.92
N GLY A 245 -8.82 -3.26 -19.78
CA GLY A 245 -9.55 -2.37 -18.90
C GLY A 245 -8.72 -1.98 -17.67
N ILE A 246 -9.35 -1.99 -16.48
CA ILE A 246 -8.67 -1.63 -15.25
C ILE A 246 -7.66 -2.71 -14.83
N ASN A 247 -6.63 -2.27 -14.11
CA ASN A 247 -5.51 -3.10 -13.68
C ASN A 247 -5.16 -2.73 -12.22
N ASN A 248 -5.05 -3.73 -11.34
CA ASN A 248 -4.73 -3.54 -9.93
C ASN A 248 -3.30 -3.97 -9.54
N GLY A 249 -2.43 -4.19 -10.53
CA GLY A 249 -1.04 -4.62 -10.33
C GLY A 249 -0.84 -6.13 -10.27
N SER A 250 -1.90 -6.92 -10.05
CA SER A 250 -1.85 -8.40 -10.03
C SER A 250 -2.64 -9.00 -11.19
N ILE A 251 -3.82 -8.49 -11.42
CA ILE A 251 -4.72 -8.91 -12.50
C ILE A 251 -5.15 -7.71 -13.33
N VAL A 252 -5.55 -7.97 -14.56
CA VAL A 252 -6.03 -6.98 -15.51
C VAL A 252 -7.32 -7.44 -16.15
N GLU A 253 -8.25 -6.51 -16.33
CA GLU A 253 -9.47 -6.73 -17.08
C GLU A 253 -9.19 -6.87 -18.56
N ILE A 254 -9.80 -7.87 -19.20
CA ILE A 254 -9.84 -8.04 -20.65
C ILE A 254 -11.23 -7.62 -21.14
N VAL A 255 -11.29 -6.45 -21.77
CA VAL A 255 -12.54 -5.91 -22.32
C VAL A 255 -12.90 -6.64 -23.63
N ASP A 256 -11.89 -6.98 -24.43
CA ASP A 256 -12.05 -7.70 -25.69
C ASP A 256 -10.82 -8.52 -26.05
N GLY A 257 -11.02 -9.62 -26.79
CA GLY A 257 -9.97 -10.48 -27.33
C GLY A 257 -9.89 -11.87 -26.69
N ILE A 258 -10.21 -12.02 -25.41
CA ILE A 258 -10.23 -13.30 -24.66
C ILE A 258 -11.52 -13.39 -23.85
N ARG A 259 -12.12 -14.57 -23.80
CA ARG A 259 -13.33 -14.86 -23.03
C ARG A 259 -13.00 -15.62 -21.75
N THR A 260 -13.85 -15.48 -20.77
CA THR A 260 -13.81 -16.33 -19.57
C THR A 260 -13.79 -17.82 -19.93
N GLY A 261 -12.88 -18.56 -19.31
CA GLY A 261 -12.68 -20.00 -19.57
C GLY A 261 -11.65 -20.29 -20.65
N GLU A 262 -11.21 -19.31 -21.43
CA GLU A 262 -10.12 -19.50 -22.40
C GLU A 262 -8.74 -19.53 -21.70
N ALA A 263 -7.85 -20.36 -22.22
CA ALA A 263 -6.49 -20.50 -21.73
C ALA A 263 -5.59 -19.39 -22.31
N VAL A 264 -4.84 -18.72 -21.45
CA VAL A 264 -3.76 -17.81 -21.82
C VAL A 264 -2.42 -18.38 -21.38
N LEU A 265 -1.37 -18.09 -22.12
CA LEU A 265 -0.04 -18.65 -21.92
C LEU A 265 0.92 -17.56 -21.46
N ILE A 266 1.49 -17.74 -20.30
CA ILE A 266 2.47 -16.85 -19.68
C ILE A 266 3.88 -17.34 -20.03
N PRO A 267 4.72 -16.54 -20.73
CA PRO A 267 6.09 -16.94 -21.03
C PRO A 267 6.90 -17.06 -19.73
N VAL A 268 7.48 -18.23 -19.50
CA VAL A 268 8.39 -18.45 -18.37
C VAL A 268 9.79 -17.99 -18.79
N LYS A 269 10.30 -16.91 -18.15
CA LYS A 269 11.71 -16.54 -18.30
C LYS A 269 12.55 -17.62 -17.63
N ASN A 270 13.28 -18.43 -18.41
CA ASN A 270 14.33 -19.28 -17.85
C ASN A 270 15.41 -18.36 -17.25
N THR A 271 15.35 -18.14 -15.96
CA THR A 271 16.49 -17.64 -15.20
C THR A 271 17.48 -18.82 -15.15
N MET A 272 18.48 -18.83 -16.04
CA MET A 272 19.64 -19.70 -15.85
C MET A 272 20.29 -19.27 -14.53
N GLU A 273 20.09 -20.06 -13.48
CA GLU A 273 20.94 -20.00 -12.30
C GLU A 273 22.37 -20.23 -12.79
N MET A 274 23.19 -19.18 -12.75
CA MET A 274 24.64 -19.36 -12.87
C MET A 274 25.08 -20.21 -11.66
N PRO A 275 25.75 -21.33 -11.87
CA PRO A 275 26.31 -22.08 -10.76
C PRO A 275 27.33 -21.19 -10.06
N MET A 276 27.13 -20.97 -8.75
CA MET A 276 28.11 -20.30 -7.89
C MET A 276 29.40 -21.08 -7.96
N MET A 277 30.42 -20.53 -8.62
CA MET A 277 31.79 -21.01 -8.46
C MET A 277 32.22 -20.70 -7.03
N HIS A 278 32.34 -21.73 -6.22
CA HIS A 278 33.06 -21.65 -4.94
C HIS A 278 34.54 -21.51 -5.25
N TYR A 279 35.13 -20.40 -4.84
CA TYR A 279 36.57 -20.23 -4.66
C TYR A 279 36.91 -20.50 -3.18
#